data_75ee90a9084fc13c2b851358b75b875b
#
_entry.id   75ee90a9084fc13c2b851358b75b875b
#
_cell.length_a   1.000
_cell.length_b   1.000
_cell.length_c   1.000
_cell.angle_alpha   90.00
_cell.angle_beta   90.00
_cell.angle_gamma   90.00
#
_symmetry.space_group_name_H-M   'P 1'
#
loop_
_entity.id
_entity.type
_entity.pdbx_description
1 polymer ?
#
loop_
_entity_poly.entity_id
_entity_poly.type
_entity_poly.pdbx_seq_one_letter_code
_entity_poly.pdbx_strand_id
1 'polypeptide(L)'
;MNIKNFHIPIILISIIIAFISNYGSFVSLIEPFTFLQFEMESTKRGFVNFNSFDSTYLINNEWWRLITPMFIHFSFAHLAFNCLWIYVLGSRIENIDGHFTFFTLVVFSSIFSNILQYIYGGSYLFGGLSGVIYGLLGYCMIIEFESKDHGYGIEPAIYMFMLVWLVLGFIGVLNLFGFGDVANFAHLGGLIAGIIFALINNYVLIRHI
;
A
#
# COMPACT_ATOMS: atom_id res chain seq x y z
N MET A 1 -19.05 18.73 -6.34
CA MET A 1 -17.78 17.98 -6.22
C MET A 1 -17.95 16.69 -7.01
N ASN A 2 -17.32 16.59 -8.19
CA ASN A 2 -17.42 15.38 -9.00
C ASN A 2 -16.61 14.28 -8.28
N ILE A 3 -17.32 13.33 -7.66
CA ILE A 3 -16.73 12.17 -6.95
C ILE A 3 -16.20 11.16 -8.01
N LYS A 4 -15.38 11.64 -8.95
CA LYS A 4 -14.83 10.79 -9.99
C LYS A 4 -13.37 10.35 -9.73
N ASN A 5 -12.78 10.77 -8.63
CA ASN A 5 -11.35 10.55 -8.36
C ASN A 5 -11.23 9.55 -7.20
N PHE A 6 -10.89 8.30 -7.48
CA PHE A 6 -10.76 7.23 -6.48
C PHE A 6 -9.66 7.47 -5.45
N HIS A 7 -8.62 8.27 -5.78
CA HIS A 7 -7.57 8.60 -4.80
C HIS A 7 -8.11 9.36 -3.59
N ILE A 8 -9.14 10.21 -3.75
CA ILE A 8 -9.71 10.97 -2.63
C ILE A 8 -10.43 10.09 -1.60
N PRO A 9 -11.37 9.18 -1.98
CA PRO A 9 -11.94 8.22 -1.04
C PRO A 9 -10.88 7.37 -0.30
N ILE A 10 -9.83 6.93 -0.97
CA ILE A 10 -8.75 6.15 -0.34
C ILE A 10 -8.07 6.96 0.77
N ILE A 11 -7.74 8.23 0.50
CA ILE A 11 -7.18 9.15 1.48
C ILE A 11 -8.14 9.35 2.66
N LEU A 12 -9.42 9.64 2.38
CA LEU A 12 -10.41 9.89 3.43
C LEU A 12 -10.63 8.68 4.33
N ILE A 13 -10.74 7.47 3.77
CA ILE A 13 -10.87 6.23 4.54
C ILE A 13 -9.66 6.03 5.45
N SER A 14 -8.45 6.22 4.93
CA SER A 14 -7.22 6.10 5.71
C SER A 14 -7.16 7.10 6.86
N ILE A 15 -7.56 8.36 6.62
CA ILE A 15 -7.64 9.39 7.66
C ILE A 15 -8.65 8.99 8.74
N ILE A 16 -9.86 8.58 8.36
CA ILE A 16 -10.91 8.18 9.29
C ILE A 16 -10.45 7.02 10.17
N ILE A 17 -9.90 5.95 9.57
CA ILE A 17 -9.43 4.78 10.31
C ILE A 17 -8.29 5.16 11.26
N ALA A 18 -7.32 5.96 10.83
CA ALA A 18 -6.19 6.38 11.65
C ALA A 18 -6.66 7.20 12.87
N PHE A 19 -7.57 8.15 12.68
CA PHE A 19 -8.09 8.97 13.80
C PHE A 19 -8.97 8.17 14.76
N ILE A 20 -9.89 7.35 14.26
CA ILE A 20 -10.78 6.53 15.11
C ILE A 20 -9.97 5.52 15.92
N SER A 21 -8.97 4.88 15.31
CA SER A 21 -8.11 3.90 15.98
C SER A 21 -7.01 4.54 16.85
N ASN A 22 -6.94 5.87 16.90
CA ASN A 22 -5.83 6.60 17.50
C ASN A 22 -4.48 6.05 17.02
N TYR A 23 -4.31 6.07 15.69
CA TYR A 23 -3.12 5.55 15.00
C TYR A 23 -2.78 4.10 15.41
N GLY A 24 -3.79 3.23 15.43
CA GLY A 24 -3.63 1.82 15.76
C GLY A 24 -3.49 1.50 17.25
N SER A 25 -3.50 2.51 18.14
CA SER A 25 -3.45 2.29 19.59
C SER A 25 -4.68 1.55 20.11
N PHE A 26 -5.84 1.76 19.50
CA PHE A 26 -7.06 1.00 19.76
C PHE A 26 -7.10 -0.23 18.86
N VAL A 27 -6.35 -1.25 19.24
CA VAL A 27 -6.08 -2.45 18.43
C VAL A 27 -7.36 -3.15 17.98
N SER A 28 -8.41 -3.18 18.81
CA SER A 28 -9.71 -3.76 18.45
C SER A 28 -10.41 -3.06 17.28
N LEU A 29 -10.14 -1.78 17.07
CA LEU A 29 -10.74 -1.02 15.97
C LEU A 29 -10.02 -1.23 14.63
N ILE A 30 -8.76 -1.65 14.66
CA ILE A 30 -8.01 -1.98 13.44
C ILE A 30 -8.12 -3.46 13.08
N GLU A 31 -8.60 -4.31 13.98
CA GLU A 31 -8.72 -5.76 13.75
C GLU A 31 -9.42 -6.11 12.43
N PRO A 32 -10.57 -5.51 12.04
CA PRO A 32 -11.24 -5.85 10.77
C PRO A 32 -10.44 -5.51 9.51
N PHE A 33 -9.39 -4.71 9.66
CA PHE A 33 -8.54 -4.25 8.55
C PHE A 33 -7.19 -4.97 8.49
N THR A 34 -6.81 -5.77 9.51
CA THR A 34 -5.53 -6.49 9.51
C THR A 34 -5.52 -7.64 8.52
N PHE A 35 -4.33 -8.06 8.07
CA PHE A 35 -4.16 -9.13 7.10
C PHE A 35 -4.67 -10.48 7.62
N LEU A 36 -4.31 -10.84 8.84
CA LEU A 36 -4.91 -11.98 9.54
C LEU A 36 -5.90 -11.49 10.58
N GLN A 37 -6.98 -12.22 10.77
CA GLN A 37 -7.84 -12.07 11.92
C GLN A 37 -7.05 -12.34 13.20
N PHE A 38 -7.32 -11.62 14.28
CA PHE A 38 -6.73 -11.91 15.58
C PHE A 38 -7.75 -11.78 16.72
N GLU A 39 -7.44 -12.42 17.83
CA GLU A 39 -8.20 -12.31 19.06
C GLU A 39 -7.36 -11.62 20.15
N MET A 40 -8.01 -10.78 20.96
CA MET A 40 -7.34 -10.14 22.09
C MET A 40 -7.25 -11.12 23.25
N GLU A 41 -6.04 -11.33 23.78
CA GLU A 41 -5.88 -12.19 24.95
C GLU A 41 -6.46 -11.52 26.20
N SER A 42 -7.48 -12.12 26.82
CA SER A 42 -8.19 -11.57 27.97
C SER A 42 -7.33 -11.45 29.23
N THR A 43 -6.26 -12.23 29.31
CA THR A 43 -5.38 -12.33 30.49
C THR A 43 -4.19 -11.41 30.47
N LYS A 44 -3.80 -10.92 29.30
CA LYS A 44 -2.63 -10.04 29.10
C LYS A 44 -2.99 -8.84 28.23
N ARG A 45 -3.05 -7.66 28.82
CA ARG A 45 -3.32 -6.43 28.07
C ARG A 45 -2.26 -6.20 26.97
N GLY A 46 -2.74 -6.05 25.73
CA GLY A 46 -1.90 -5.72 24.58
C GLY A 46 -1.32 -6.91 23.82
N PHE A 47 -1.58 -8.15 24.26
CA PHE A 47 -1.23 -9.33 23.46
C PHE A 47 -2.39 -9.72 22.55
N VAL A 48 -2.05 -10.02 21.30
CA VAL A 48 -2.99 -10.50 20.28
C VAL A 48 -2.52 -11.85 19.76
N ASN A 49 -3.46 -12.77 19.56
CA ASN A 49 -3.22 -14.06 18.94
C ASN A 49 -3.77 -14.02 17.52
N PHE A 50 -2.87 -14.08 16.54
CA PHE A 50 -3.26 -14.11 15.14
C PHE A 50 -3.74 -15.51 14.74
N ASN A 51 -4.86 -15.54 14.02
CA ASN A 51 -5.37 -16.75 13.42
C ASN A 51 -4.48 -17.19 12.24
N SER A 52 -4.58 -18.46 11.83
CA SER A 52 -3.90 -18.94 10.64
C SER A 52 -4.48 -18.31 9.36
N PHE A 53 -3.72 -18.38 8.28
CA PHE A 53 -4.21 -17.99 6.94
C PHE A 53 -5.47 -18.78 6.57
N ASP A 54 -5.45 -20.09 6.77
CA ASP A 54 -6.59 -20.96 6.44
C ASP A 54 -7.84 -20.60 7.26
N SER A 55 -7.68 -20.32 8.55
CA SER A 55 -8.80 -19.88 9.40
C SER A 55 -9.39 -18.57 8.91
N THR A 56 -8.53 -17.57 8.60
CA THR A 56 -8.98 -16.26 8.18
C THR A 56 -9.67 -16.28 6.81
N TYR A 57 -9.03 -16.91 5.82
CA TYR A 57 -9.46 -16.79 4.42
C TYR A 57 -10.35 -17.94 3.95
N LEU A 58 -10.08 -19.18 4.36
CA LEU A 58 -10.79 -20.36 3.85
C LEU A 58 -11.97 -20.74 4.72
N ILE A 59 -11.87 -20.58 6.04
CA ILE A 59 -12.95 -20.92 6.98
C ILE A 59 -13.88 -19.73 7.17
N ASN A 60 -13.33 -18.56 7.52
CA ASN A 60 -14.12 -17.37 7.83
C ASN A 60 -14.46 -16.52 6.58
N ASN A 61 -13.86 -16.82 5.40
CA ASN A 61 -14.11 -16.13 4.14
C ASN A 61 -13.81 -14.62 4.17
N GLU A 62 -12.82 -14.14 4.94
CA GLU A 62 -12.50 -12.74 5.13
C GLU A 62 -11.52 -12.20 4.07
N TRP A 63 -11.85 -12.39 2.79
CA TRP A 63 -11.00 -12.06 1.63
C TRP A 63 -10.67 -10.56 1.47
N TRP A 64 -11.48 -9.67 2.04
CA TRP A 64 -11.19 -8.23 2.02
C TRP A 64 -9.88 -7.87 2.72
N ARG A 65 -9.41 -8.71 3.65
CA ARG A 65 -8.15 -8.53 4.38
C ARG A 65 -6.91 -8.61 3.48
N LEU A 66 -7.03 -9.10 2.25
CA LEU A 66 -5.96 -8.98 1.26
C LEU A 66 -5.68 -7.51 0.88
N ILE A 67 -6.66 -6.62 1.05
CA ILE A 67 -6.60 -5.22 0.60
C ILE A 67 -6.59 -4.26 1.79
N THR A 68 -7.38 -4.52 2.82
CA THR A 68 -7.68 -3.55 3.88
C THR A 68 -6.50 -3.11 4.75
N PRO A 69 -5.38 -3.86 4.91
CA PRO A 69 -4.22 -3.37 5.66
C PRO A 69 -3.68 -2.05 5.13
N MET A 70 -3.89 -1.73 3.85
CA MET A 70 -3.46 -0.46 3.28
C MET A 70 -4.03 0.77 3.99
N PHE A 71 -5.15 0.65 4.68
CA PHE A 71 -5.81 1.75 5.38
C PHE A 71 -5.29 2.00 6.80
N ILE A 72 -4.55 1.05 7.40
CA ILE A 72 -4.03 1.17 8.76
C ILE A 72 -2.78 2.05 8.77
N HIS A 73 -2.72 3.02 9.69
CA HIS A 73 -1.54 3.88 9.85
C HIS A 73 -1.21 4.02 11.34
N PHE A 74 0.07 3.88 11.68
CA PHE A 74 0.54 3.83 13.07
C PHE A 74 1.13 5.15 13.58
N SER A 75 1.17 6.21 12.75
CA SER A 75 1.56 7.56 13.19
C SER A 75 1.02 8.63 12.23
N PHE A 76 0.95 9.87 12.73
CA PHE A 76 0.57 11.02 11.92
C PHE A 76 1.52 11.24 10.74
N ALA A 77 2.83 11.15 10.97
CA ALA A 77 3.82 11.34 9.91
C ALA A 77 3.68 10.29 8.80
N HIS A 78 3.46 9.02 9.18
CA HIS A 78 3.22 7.91 8.25
C HIS A 78 1.96 8.16 7.41
N LEU A 79 0.84 8.55 8.05
CA LEU A 79 -0.40 8.87 7.35
C LEU A 79 -0.22 10.06 6.38
N ALA A 80 0.33 11.17 6.87
CA ALA A 80 0.47 12.40 6.10
C ALA A 80 1.34 12.19 4.85
N PHE A 81 2.47 11.50 5.00
CA PHE A 81 3.36 11.16 3.90
C PHE A 81 2.67 10.27 2.86
N ASN A 82 1.95 9.26 3.32
CA ASN A 82 1.21 8.37 2.43
C ASN A 82 0.07 9.08 1.69
N CYS A 83 -0.71 9.90 2.38
CA CYS A 83 -1.78 10.68 1.76
C CYS A 83 -1.25 11.65 0.69
N LEU A 84 -0.10 12.30 0.96
CA LEU A 84 0.55 13.16 -0.01
C LEU A 84 0.91 12.40 -1.30
N TRP A 85 1.54 11.22 -1.17
CA TRP A 85 1.95 10.44 -2.33
C TRP A 85 0.78 9.84 -3.10
N ILE A 86 -0.26 9.35 -2.42
CA ILE A 86 -1.49 8.90 -3.09
C ILE A 86 -2.14 10.06 -3.84
N TYR A 87 -2.15 11.27 -3.27
CA TYR A 87 -2.67 12.44 -3.96
C TYR A 87 -1.84 12.78 -5.20
N VAL A 88 -0.51 12.83 -5.08
CA VAL A 88 0.40 13.23 -6.19
C VAL A 88 0.40 12.20 -7.30
N LEU A 89 0.64 10.92 -6.99
CA LEU A 89 0.73 9.85 -8.00
C LEU A 89 -0.66 9.45 -8.50
N GLY A 90 -1.61 9.29 -7.59
CA GLY A 90 -2.97 8.86 -7.92
C GLY A 90 -3.70 9.84 -8.83
N SER A 91 -3.62 11.14 -8.53
CA SER A 91 -4.25 12.14 -9.39
C SER A 91 -3.68 12.15 -10.81
N ARG A 92 -2.37 11.93 -10.96
CA ARG A 92 -1.71 11.88 -12.28
C ARG A 92 -2.13 10.66 -13.08
N ILE A 93 -2.08 9.48 -12.46
CA ILE A 93 -2.50 8.22 -13.10
C ILE A 93 -3.99 8.28 -13.48
N GLU A 94 -4.85 8.76 -12.57
CA GLU A 94 -6.28 8.89 -12.88
C GLU A 94 -6.57 9.84 -14.04
N ASN A 95 -5.81 10.92 -14.15
CA ASN A 95 -5.99 11.93 -15.20
C ASN A 95 -5.46 11.44 -16.57
N ILE A 96 -4.41 10.64 -16.60
CA ILE A 96 -3.74 10.17 -17.82
C ILE A 96 -4.33 8.83 -18.27
N ASP A 97 -4.38 7.85 -17.37
CA ASP A 97 -4.75 6.45 -17.70
C ASP A 97 -6.19 6.10 -17.30
N GLY A 98 -6.86 7.01 -16.61
CA GLY A 98 -8.25 6.85 -16.19
C GLY A 98 -8.43 6.14 -14.84
N HIS A 99 -9.64 6.28 -14.33
CA HIS A 99 -10.02 5.80 -12.99
C HIS A 99 -9.95 4.28 -12.83
N PHE A 100 -10.28 3.54 -13.90
CA PHE A 100 -10.29 2.08 -13.86
C PHE A 100 -8.86 1.53 -13.74
N THR A 101 -7.92 2.07 -14.50
CA THR A 101 -6.49 1.71 -14.41
C THR A 101 -5.94 1.98 -13.03
N PHE A 102 -6.21 3.18 -12.48
CA PHE A 102 -5.78 3.52 -11.13
C PHE A 102 -6.36 2.56 -10.09
N PHE A 103 -7.69 2.30 -10.11
CA PHE A 103 -8.34 1.43 -9.16
C PHE A 103 -7.79 0.00 -9.20
N THR A 104 -7.66 -0.57 -10.40
CA THR A 104 -7.13 -1.94 -10.57
C THR A 104 -5.67 -2.04 -10.15
N LEU A 105 -4.86 -1.02 -10.43
CA LEU A 105 -3.47 -0.93 -9.99
C LEU A 105 -3.37 -0.86 -8.46
N VAL A 106 -4.22 -0.07 -7.79
CA VAL A 106 -4.28 0.01 -6.32
C VAL A 106 -4.60 -1.34 -5.71
N VAL A 107 -5.65 -2.02 -6.21
CA VAL A 107 -6.07 -3.34 -5.71
C VAL A 107 -4.95 -4.37 -5.92
N PHE A 108 -4.40 -4.43 -7.13
CA PHE A 108 -3.34 -5.36 -7.47
C PHE A 108 -2.09 -5.15 -6.60
N SER A 109 -1.63 -3.90 -6.48
CA SER A 109 -0.47 -3.55 -5.66
C SER A 109 -0.70 -3.83 -4.18
N SER A 110 -1.90 -3.57 -3.65
CA SER A 110 -2.24 -3.86 -2.26
C SER A 110 -2.17 -5.35 -1.97
N ILE A 111 -2.78 -6.20 -2.81
CA ILE A 111 -2.77 -7.66 -2.63
C ILE A 111 -1.33 -8.20 -2.64
N PHE A 112 -0.53 -7.82 -3.64
CA PHE A 112 0.87 -8.26 -3.74
C PHE A 112 1.73 -7.79 -2.56
N SER A 113 1.59 -6.52 -2.17
CA SER A 113 2.28 -5.95 -1.00
C SER A 113 2.00 -6.73 0.26
N ASN A 114 0.72 -6.95 0.55
CA ASN A 114 0.29 -7.58 1.79
C ASN A 114 0.68 -9.05 1.83
N ILE A 115 0.57 -9.78 0.72
CA ILE A 115 1.01 -11.17 0.62
C ILE A 115 2.53 -11.28 0.83
N LEU A 116 3.31 -10.41 0.18
CA LEU A 116 4.77 -10.48 0.31
C LEU A 116 5.23 -10.14 1.74
N GLN A 117 4.58 -9.15 2.36
CA GLN A 117 4.82 -8.80 3.76
C GLN A 117 4.45 -9.96 4.71
N TYR A 118 3.33 -10.63 4.47
CA TYR A 118 2.91 -11.78 5.26
C TYR A 118 3.94 -12.94 5.19
N ILE A 119 4.43 -13.23 3.98
CA ILE A 119 5.34 -14.38 3.77
C ILE A 119 6.73 -14.10 4.34
N TYR A 120 7.25 -12.89 4.20
CA TYR A 120 8.66 -12.58 4.47
C TYR A 120 8.89 -11.55 5.58
N GLY A 121 7.86 -10.82 5.99
CA GLY A 121 8.02 -9.65 6.88
C GLY A 121 8.19 -9.98 8.36
N GLY A 122 7.87 -11.17 8.81
CA GLY A 122 8.04 -11.63 10.19
C GLY A 122 7.05 -11.04 11.21
N SER A 123 6.39 -9.93 10.91
CA SER A 123 5.32 -9.34 11.74
C SER A 123 3.99 -9.43 11.02
N TYR A 124 2.93 -9.83 11.73
CA TYR A 124 1.57 -9.92 11.20
C TYR A 124 0.75 -8.64 11.42
N LEU A 125 1.22 -7.74 12.29
CA LEU A 125 0.63 -6.42 12.47
C LEU A 125 1.38 -5.41 11.63
N PHE A 126 0.88 -5.16 10.44
CA PHE A 126 1.41 -4.20 9.48
C PHE A 126 0.27 -3.47 8.78
N GLY A 127 0.60 -2.36 8.12
CA GLY A 127 -0.35 -1.60 7.33
C GLY A 127 0.26 -0.33 6.74
N GLY A 128 -0.54 0.36 5.94
CA GLY A 128 -0.21 1.62 5.30
C GLY A 128 -0.34 1.58 3.79
N LEU A 129 -0.60 2.75 3.22
CA LEU A 129 -0.71 2.93 1.77
C LEU A 129 0.64 2.82 1.04
N SER A 130 1.75 2.73 1.79
CA SER A 130 3.10 2.78 1.20
C SER A 130 3.38 1.64 0.21
N GLY A 131 2.86 0.44 0.45
CA GLY A 131 2.95 -0.65 -0.53
C GLY A 131 2.24 -0.31 -1.84
N VAL A 132 1.06 0.28 -1.78
CA VAL A 132 0.35 0.79 -2.96
C VAL A 132 1.15 1.91 -3.63
N ILE A 133 1.70 2.86 -2.88
CA ILE A 133 2.53 3.97 -3.41
C ILE A 133 3.72 3.44 -4.20
N TYR A 134 4.41 2.43 -3.67
CA TYR A 134 5.48 1.77 -4.43
C TYR A 134 4.97 1.08 -5.70
N GLY A 135 3.75 0.56 -5.68
CA GLY A 135 3.09 0.04 -6.88
C GLY A 135 2.82 1.12 -7.92
N LEU A 136 2.25 2.25 -7.49
CA LEU A 136 2.04 3.41 -8.38
C LEU A 136 3.37 3.93 -8.94
N LEU A 137 4.41 3.99 -8.10
CA LEU A 137 5.74 4.42 -8.51
C LEU A 137 6.35 3.47 -9.55
N GLY A 138 6.30 2.15 -9.32
CA GLY A 138 6.79 1.14 -10.24
C GLY A 138 6.08 1.18 -11.60
N TYR A 139 4.76 1.39 -11.57
CA TYR A 139 3.95 1.59 -12.76
C TYR A 139 4.40 2.83 -13.55
N CYS A 140 4.44 3.99 -12.92
CA CYS A 140 4.86 5.23 -13.56
C CYS A 140 6.29 5.14 -14.13
N MET A 141 7.21 4.52 -13.38
CA MET A 141 8.61 4.38 -13.80
C MET A 141 8.73 3.60 -15.12
N ILE A 142 8.00 2.50 -15.28
CA ILE A 142 8.04 1.70 -16.51
C ILE A 142 7.39 2.43 -17.67
N ILE A 143 6.23 3.04 -17.45
CA ILE A 143 5.53 3.78 -18.51
C ILE A 143 6.39 4.96 -19.00
N GLU A 144 6.98 5.76 -18.11
CA GLU A 144 7.86 6.88 -18.49
C GLU A 144 9.16 6.41 -19.16
N PHE A 145 9.69 5.24 -18.79
CA PHE A 145 10.89 4.68 -19.41
C PHE A 145 10.63 4.20 -20.85
N GLU A 146 9.47 3.62 -21.10
CA GLU A 146 9.11 3.06 -22.42
C GLU A 146 8.52 4.10 -23.39
N SER A 147 7.87 5.15 -22.86
CA SER A 147 7.14 6.14 -23.67
C SER A 147 7.71 7.54 -23.43
N LYS A 148 8.35 8.12 -24.47
CA LYS A 148 8.88 9.48 -24.41
C LYS A 148 7.79 10.55 -24.31
N ASP A 149 6.56 10.23 -24.73
CA ASP A 149 5.45 11.18 -24.87
C ASP A 149 4.39 11.06 -23.76
N HIS A 150 4.43 10.00 -22.94
CA HIS A 150 3.51 9.78 -21.84
C HIS A 150 4.23 9.94 -20.49
N GLY A 151 4.47 11.20 -20.13
CA GLY A 151 5.10 11.50 -18.83
C GLY A 151 4.07 11.88 -17.77
N TYR A 152 4.16 11.27 -16.60
CA TYR A 152 3.42 11.73 -15.41
C TYR A 152 4.04 13.00 -14.81
N GLY A 153 5.14 13.49 -15.38
CA GLY A 153 5.88 14.66 -14.90
C GLY A 153 6.51 14.42 -13.53
N ILE A 154 6.96 13.19 -13.28
CA ILE A 154 7.63 12.81 -12.04
C ILE A 154 9.13 13.00 -12.26
N GLU A 155 9.73 13.89 -11.46
CA GLU A 155 11.16 14.13 -11.53
C GLU A 155 11.96 12.85 -11.26
N PRO A 156 13.00 12.52 -12.04
CA PRO A 156 13.82 11.33 -11.84
C PRO A 156 14.41 11.21 -10.42
N ALA A 157 14.64 12.35 -9.76
CA ALA A 157 15.09 12.38 -8.37
C ALA A 157 14.10 11.76 -7.39
N ILE A 158 12.80 11.79 -7.69
CA ILE A 158 11.76 11.17 -6.86
C ILE A 158 11.86 9.65 -6.92
N TYR A 159 12.03 9.08 -8.11
CA TYR A 159 12.24 7.64 -8.26
C TYR A 159 13.49 7.19 -7.50
N MET A 160 14.59 7.93 -7.67
CA MET A 160 15.83 7.64 -6.94
C MET A 160 15.64 7.73 -5.43
N PHE A 161 15.00 8.79 -4.93
CA PHE A 161 14.69 8.97 -3.51
C PHE A 161 13.90 7.78 -2.96
N MET A 162 12.83 7.35 -3.64
CA MET A 162 11.99 6.24 -3.17
C MET A 162 12.72 4.90 -3.20
N LEU A 163 13.59 4.66 -4.20
CA LEU A 163 14.42 3.45 -4.25
C LEU A 163 15.48 3.45 -3.12
N VAL A 164 16.12 4.59 -2.87
CA VAL A 164 17.04 4.73 -1.72
C VAL A 164 16.30 4.51 -0.41
N TRP A 165 15.11 5.08 -0.26
CA TRP A 165 14.26 4.90 0.93
C TRP A 165 13.91 3.43 1.16
N LEU A 166 13.61 2.67 0.09
CA LEU A 166 13.38 1.23 0.16
C LEU A 166 14.61 0.49 0.71
N VAL A 167 15.80 0.80 0.19
CA VAL A 167 17.06 0.19 0.64
C VAL A 167 17.33 0.54 2.12
N LEU A 168 17.17 1.81 2.50
CA LEU A 168 17.35 2.27 3.89
C LEU A 168 16.38 1.57 4.85
N GLY A 169 15.16 1.24 4.41
CA GLY A 169 14.22 0.42 5.15
C GLY A 169 14.78 -0.98 5.45
N PHE A 170 15.26 -1.67 4.42
CA PHE A 170 15.81 -3.03 4.58
C PHE A 170 17.04 -3.12 5.48
N ILE A 171 17.90 -2.11 5.46
CA ILE A 171 19.09 -2.08 6.32
C ILE A 171 18.79 -1.52 7.74
N GLY A 172 17.52 -1.21 8.04
CA GLY A 172 17.06 -0.79 9.36
C GLY A 172 17.43 0.64 9.77
N VAL A 173 17.99 1.44 8.85
CA VAL A 173 18.38 2.84 9.14
C VAL A 173 17.17 3.69 9.50
N LEU A 174 16.00 3.43 8.93
CA LEU A 174 14.78 4.21 9.20
C LEU A 174 14.31 4.06 10.66
N ASN A 175 14.59 2.93 11.31
CA ASN A 175 14.28 2.72 12.73
C ASN A 175 15.06 3.69 13.62
N LEU A 176 16.29 4.05 13.25
CA LEU A 176 17.14 5.00 13.99
C LEU A 176 16.54 6.42 13.98
N PHE A 177 15.75 6.75 12.98
CA PHE A 177 15.08 8.04 12.85
C PHE A 177 13.64 8.04 13.40
N GLY A 178 13.23 6.98 14.10
CA GLY A 178 11.93 6.91 14.75
C GLY A 178 10.75 6.56 13.83
N PHE A 179 11.00 6.04 12.61
CA PHE A 179 9.93 5.59 11.72
C PHE A 179 9.33 4.24 12.14
N GLY A 180 9.90 3.58 13.17
CA GLY A 180 9.46 2.27 13.64
C GLY A 180 9.77 1.14 12.67
N ASP A 181 9.15 -0.02 12.90
CA ASP A 181 9.31 -1.17 12.02
C ASP A 181 8.58 -0.94 10.70
N VAL A 182 9.36 -0.73 9.65
CA VAL A 182 8.84 -0.50 8.30
C VAL A 182 8.52 -1.85 7.63
N ALA A 183 7.35 -1.94 7.01
CA ALA A 183 6.92 -3.12 6.26
C ALA A 183 7.64 -3.21 4.90
N ASN A 184 8.95 -3.50 4.93
CA ASN A 184 9.83 -3.42 3.76
C ASN A 184 9.44 -4.38 2.64
N PHE A 185 8.95 -5.57 2.97
CA PHE A 185 8.47 -6.52 1.97
C PHE A 185 7.16 -6.09 1.33
N ALA A 186 6.31 -5.31 2.03
CA ALA A 186 5.16 -4.68 1.39
C ALA A 186 5.59 -3.64 0.34
N HIS A 187 6.62 -2.84 0.64
CA HIS A 187 7.17 -1.88 -0.32
C HIS A 187 7.73 -2.57 -1.56
N LEU A 188 8.54 -3.61 -1.36
CA LEU A 188 9.11 -4.40 -2.46
C LEU A 188 8.00 -5.08 -3.28
N GLY A 189 7.02 -5.69 -2.61
CA GLY A 189 5.88 -6.34 -3.26
C GLY A 189 5.07 -5.37 -4.11
N GLY A 190 4.81 -4.16 -3.59
CA GLY A 190 4.15 -3.10 -4.33
C GLY A 190 4.93 -2.68 -5.57
N LEU A 191 6.22 -2.40 -5.43
CA LEU A 191 7.09 -2.01 -6.54
C LEU A 191 7.07 -3.07 -7.67
N ILE A 192 7.26 -4.34 -7.31
CA ILE A 192 7.19 -5.45 -8.27
C ILE A 192 5.81 -5.52 -8.93
N ALA A 193 4.74 -5.41 -8.17
CA ALA A 193 3.37 -5.43 -8.69
C ALA A 193 3.13 -4.30 -9.70
N GLY A 194 3.57 -3.07 -9.39
CA GLY A 194 3.45 -1.94 -10.29
C GLY A 194 4.19 -2.13 -11.61
N ILE A 195 5.43 -2.65 -11.55
CA ILE A 195 6.22 -2.99 -12.72
C ILE A 195 5.51 -4.06 -13.58
N ILE A 196 5.05 -5.15 -12.96
CA ILE A 196 4.32 -6.21 -13.67
C ILE A 196 3.05 -5.66 -14.32
N PHE A 197 2.28 -4.85 -13.57
CA PHE A 197 1.05 -4.26 -14.08
C PHE A 197 1.30 -3.35 -15.28
N ALA A 198 2.36 -2.53 -15.25
CA ALA A 198 2.76 -1.67 -16.37
C ALA A 198 3.09 -2.48 -17.61
N LEU A 199 3.90 -3.54 -17.47
CA LEU A 199 4.29 -4.41 -18.59
C LEU A 199 3.08 -5.10 -19.22
N ILE A 200 2.12 -5.57 -18.41
CA ILE A 200 0.88 -6.18 -18.89
C ILE A 200 0.03 -5.13 -19.62
N ASN A 201 -0.14 -3.95 -19.03
CA ASN A 201 -0.97 -2.88 -19.58
C ASN A 201 -0.42 -2.40 -20.92
N ASN A 202 0.88 -2.17 -21.03
CA ASN A 202 1.54 -1.78 -22.29
C ASN A 202 1.39 -2.85 -23.37
N TYR A 203 1.59 -4.13 -23.01
CA TYR A 203 1.43 -5.22 -23.98
C TYR A 203 0.00 -5.30 -24.54
N VAL A 204 -1.01 -5.02 -23.70
CA VAL A 204 -2.41 -5.00 -24.12
C VAL A 204 -2.71 -3.78 -24.99
N LEU A 205 -2.20 -2.58 -24.62
CA LEU A 205 -2.43 -1.35 -25.38
C LEU A 205 -1.73 -1.34 -26.75
N ILE A 206 -0.49 -1.85 -26.84
CA ILE A 206 0.25 -1.93 -28.13
C ILE A 206 -0.43 -2.86 -29.13
N ARG A 207 -1.20 -3.85 -28.69
CA ARG A 207 -1.95 -4.74 -29.60
C ARG A 207 -3.23 -4.12 -30.17
N HIS A 208 -3.66 -2.98 -29.69
CA HIS A 208 -4.87 -2.28 -30.14
C HIS A 208 -4.59 -1.02 -30.98
N ILE A 209 -3.32 -0.72 -31.27
CA ILE A 209 -2.87 0.29 -32.25
C ILE A 209 -2.31 -0.42 -33.47
#